data_7baf7f9693769e274f7c5c012e257351
#
_entry.id   7baf7f9693769e274f7c5c012e257351
#
_cell.length_a   1.000
_cell.length_b   1.000
_cell.length_c   1.000
_cell.angle_alpha   90.00
_cell.angle_beta   90.00
_cell.angle_gamma   90.00
#
_symmetry.space_group_name_H-M   'P 1'
#
loop_
_entity.id
_entity.type
_entity.pdbx_description
1 polymer ?
#
loop_
_entity_poly.entity_id
_entity_poly.type
_entity_poly.pdbx_seq_one_letter_code
_entity_poly.pdbx_strand_id
1 'polypeptide(L)'
;MCIRDRFGTDDFDPDPVRRARRARRDQSVLDLVQEEARSLQITLGPTDRRKLDEYLFSVRDIERRIQAAEQAEAIDPGMARPQRGIPHSFIEHARLMFDLMAVAFEADITRVITFMVGLELGNKVYHETGITEAHHGLTHHRGDPDKIEKITQLNRFHVEQFAHLLDRLSRAEEGDASVLDHTMLVYGGGISDGNRHLHHDLPTLLAGRGNGRFTPGRHVSLPPETPMANLLVTILDQMGLPGETLGDSTGSLEELTDL
;
A
#
# COMPACT_ATOMS: atom_id res chain seq x y z
N MET A 1 -2.96 8.34 8.12
CA MET A 1 -4.08 8.57 7.19
C MET A 1 -5.33 7.95 7.79
N CYS A 2 -6.39 8.71 7.98
CA CYS A 2 -7.58 8.22 8.66
C CYS A 2 -8.46 7.45 7.66
N ILE A 3 -8.95 6.26 8.04
CA ILE A 3 -9.94 5.48 7.26
C ILE A 3 -11.12 6.38 6.86
N ARG A 4 -11.50 7.30 7.75
CA ARG A 4 -12.53 8.29 7.55
C ARG A 4 -12.36 9.12 6.27
N ASP A 5 -11.12 9.41 5.89
CA ASP A 5 -10.81 10.29 4.76
C ASP A 5 -10.86 9.55 3.40
N ARG A 6 -10.81 8.20 3.43
CA ARG A 6 -10.81 7.37 2.20
C ARG A 6 -12.17 6.77 1.86
N PHE A 7 -12.93 6.33 2.86
CA PHE A 7 -14.22 5.64 2.66
C PHE A 7 -15.44 6.53 2.92
N GLY A 8 -15.23 7.83 2.97
CA GLY A 8 -16.28 8.80 3.23
C GLY A 8 -16.48 9.04 4.73
N THR A 9 -16.73 10.27 5.02
CA THR A 9 -17.07 10.79 6.36
C THR A 9 -18.59 10.74 6.56
N ASP A 10 -19.05 11.31 7.66
CA ASP A 10 -20.45 11.69 7.88
C ASP A 10 -21.03 12.61 6.76
N ASP A 11 -20.20 12.99 5.78
CA ASP A 11 -20.54 13.72 4.54
C ASP A 11 -21.15 12.82 3.44
N PHE A 12 -21.32 11.51 3.65
CA PHE A 12 -22.13 10.71 2.74
C PHE A 12 -23.58 11.13 2.89
N ASP A 13 -23.96 12.14 2.12
CA ASP A 13 -25.36 12.54 1.98
C ASP A 13 -26.08 11.44 1.19
N PRO A 14 -27.05 10.73 1.77
CA PRO A 14 -27.77 9.68 1.07
C PRO A 14 -28.61 10.20 -0.09
N ASP A 15 -28.84 11.53 -0.15
CA ASP A 15 -29.58 12.18 -1.21
C ASP A 15 -28.72 12.37 -2.48
N PRO A 16 -29.02 11.66 -3.58
CA PRO A 16 -28.26 11.77 -4.82
C PRO A 16 -28.30 13.20 -5.43
N VAL A 17 -29.36 13.94 -5.20
CA VAL A 17 -29.51 15.32 -5.73
C VAL A 17 -28.54 16.26 -5.01
N ARG A 18 -28.40 16.11 -3.69
CA ARG A 18 -27.45 16.92 -2.91
C ARG A 18 -26.02 16.59 -3.25
N ARG A 19 -25.68 15.29 -3.44
CA ARG A 19 -24.37 14.88 -3.90
C ARG A 19 -24.01 15.51 -5.25
N ALA A 20 -24.89 15.40 -6.23
CA ALA A 20 -24.68 15.99 -7.55
C ALA A 20 -24.53 17.52 -7.51
N ARG A 21 -25.28 18.22 -6.62
CA ARG A 21 -25.14 19.66 -6.43
C ARG A 21 -23.80 20.04 -5.81
N ARG A 22 -23.31 19.26 -4.85
CA ARG A 22 -22.00 19.48 -4.21
C ARG A 22 -20.88 19.28 -5.22
N ALA A 23 -20.90 18.19 -5.97
CA ALA A 23 -19.91 17.88 -6.99
C ALA A 23 -19.83 18.99 -8.08
N ARG A 24 -20.96 19.47 -8.57
CA ARG A 24 -20.99 20.60 -9.53
C ARG A 24 -20.40 21.87 -8.95
N ARG A 25 -20.62 22.16 -7.66
CA ARG A 25 -20.03 23.30 -7.00
C ARG A 25 -18.52 23.17 -6.89
N ASP A 26 -18.03 22.00 -6.51
CA ASP A 26 -16.61 21.74 -6.31
C ASP A 26 -15.87 21.76 -7.67
N GLN A 27 -16.48 21.26 -8.73
CA GLN A 27 -15.99 21.38 -10.11
C GLN A 27 -15.91 22.86 -10.57
N SER A 28 -16.92 23.66 -10.29
CA SER A 28 -16.93 25.08 -10.63
C SER A 28 -15.81 25.88 -9.94
N VAL A 29 -15.43 25.51 -8.73
CA VAL A 29 -14.29 26.12 -8.01
C VAL A 29 -12.96 25.74 -8.65
N LEU A 30 -12.82 24.47 -9.05
CA LEU A 30 -11.60 23.97 -9.70
C LEU A 30 -11.41 24.61 -11.09
N ASP A 31 -12.48 24.78 -11.86
CA ASP A 31 -12.45 25.49 -13.16
C ASP A 31 -11.97 26.93 -13.02
N LEU A 32 -12.44 27.65 -11.99
CA LEU A 32 -12.01 29.02 -11.70
C LEU A 32 -10.51 29.08 -11.34
N VAL A 33 -10.05 28.18 -10.48
CA VAL A 33 -8.64 28.10 -10.10
C VAL A 33 -7.74 27.82 -11.30
N GLN A 34 -8.18 26.97 -12.23
CA GLN A 34 -7.43 26.67 -13.46
C GLN A 34 -7.33 27.90 -14.38
N GLU A 35 -8.38 28.68 -14.52
CA GLU A 35 -8.37 29.88 -15.35
C GLU A 35 -7.43 30.95 -14.80
N GLU A 36 -7.48 31.21 -13.48
CA GLU A 36 -6.58 32.13 -12.80
C GLU A 36 -5.11 31.67 -12.92
N ALA A 37 -4.85 30.38 -12.74
CA ALA A 37 -3.51 29.81 -12.85
C ALA A 37 -2.95 29.91 -14.28
N ARG A 38 -3.76 29.69 -15.31
CA ARG A 38 -3.33 29.90 -16.72
C ARG A 38 -2.95 31.36 -16.99
N SER A 39 -3.71 32.31 -16.45
CA SER A 39 -3.37 33.71 -16.55
C SER A 39 -2.04 34.05 -15.90
N LEU A 40 -1.76 33.43 -14.75
CA LEU A 40 -0.52 33.61 -14.01
C LEU A 40 0.69 33.02 -14.76
N GLN A 41 0.53 31.86 -15.43
CA GLN A 41 1.60 31.22 -16.21
C GLN A 41 2.27 32.14 -17.22
N ILE A 42 1.51 33.08 -17.80
CA ILE A 42 2.02 34.01 -18.82
C ILE A 42 3.05 34.98 -18.23
N THR A 43 2.96 35.28 -16.94
CA THR A 43 3.78 36.29 -16.26
C THR A 43 4.96 35.68 -15.48
N LEU A 44 4.99 34.36 -15.29
CA LEU A 44 5.98 33.66 -14.47
C LEU A 44 7.26 33.30 -15.22
N GLY A 45 8.39 33.29 -14.50
CA GLY A 45 9.65 32.74 -14.98
C GLY A 45 9.65 31.20 -15.10
N PRO A 46 10.68 30.60 -15.74
CA PRO A 46 10.67 29.15 -16.04
C PRO A 46 10.55 28.22 -14.82
N THR A 47 11.17 28.62 -13.70
CA THR A 47 11.13 27.83 -12.45
C THR A 47 9.75 27.85 -11.80
N ASP A 48 9.13 29.01 -11.77
CA ASP A 48 7.80 29.15 -11.14
C ASP A 48 6.71 28.59 -12.04
N ARG A 49 6.88 28.62 -13.36
CA ARG A 49 6.01 27.88 -14.29
C ARG A 49 5.99 26.40 -14.01
N ARG A 50 7.15 25.76 -13.80
CA ARG A 50 7.21 24.34 -13.47
C ARG A 50 6.46 24.00 -12.19
N LYS A 51 6.64 24.80 -11.14
CA LYS A 51 5.89 24.62 -9.88
C LYS A 51 4.38 24.79 -10.08
N LEU A 52 3.97 25.75 -10.90
CA LEU A 52 2.56 25.95 -11.21
C LEU A 52 2.00 24.81 -12.07
N ASP A 53 2.79 24.26 -12.99
CA ASP A 53 2.41 23.07 -13.78
C ASP A 53 2.23 21.85 -12.88
N GLU A 54 3.12 21.61 -11.90
CA GLU A 54 2.98 20.55 -10.90
C GLU A 54 1.71 20.73 -10.06
N TYR A 55 1.42 21.96 -9.64
CA TYR A 55 0.19 22.29 -8.93
C TYR A 55 -1.06 22.02 -9.78
N LEU A 56 -1.07 22.47 -11.04
CA LEU A 56 -2.18 22.25 -11.97
C LEU A 56 -2.37 20.77 -12.29
N PHE A 57 -1.28 20.01 -12.41
CA PHE A 57 -1.36 18.57 -12.56
C PHE A 57 -2.06 17.91 -11.35
N SER A 58 -1.71 18.34 -10.14
CA SER A 58 -2.34 17.85 -8.91
C SER A 58 -3.83 18.19 -8.84
N VAL A 59 -4.21 19.40 -9.26
CA VAL A 59 -5.63 19.83 -9.34
C VAL A 59 -6.39 18.95 -10.34
N ARG A 60 -5.84 18.70 -11.52
CA ARG A 60 -6.46 17.82 -12.53
C ARG A 60 -6.57 16.37 -12.07
N ASP A 61 -5.63 15.90 -11.27
CA ASP A 61 -5.72 14.57 -10.67
C ASP A 61 -6.90 14.49 -9.69
N ILE A 62 -7.08 15.53 -8.87
CA ILE A 62 -8.24 15.63 -7.97
C ILE A 62 -9.55 15.64 -8.75
N GLU A 63 -9.63 16.43 -9.84
CA GLU A 63 -10.82 16.46 -10.71
C GLU A 63 -11.15 15.08 -11.28
N ARG A 64 -10.17 14.39 -11.84
CA ARG A 64 -10.36 13.02 -12.37
C ARG A 64 -10.86 12.07 -11.29
N ARG A 65 -10.34 12.17 -10.07
CA ARG A 65 -10.77 11.35 -8.94
C ARG A 65 -12.18 11.68 -8.48
N ILE A 66 -12.58 12.94 -8.49
CA ILE A 66 -13.97 13.36 -8.20
C ILE A 66 -14.91 12.77 -9.26
N GLN A 67 -14.57 12.92 -10.54
CA GLN A 67 -15.37 12.39 -11.65
C GLN A 67 -15.49 10.87 -11.61
N ALA A 68 -14.39 10.17 -11.31
CA ALA A 68 -14.39 8.72 -11.14
C ALA A 68 -15.28 8.30 -9.96
N ALA A 69 -15.21 9.02 -8.84
CA ALA A 69 -16.05 8.73 -7.68
C ALA A 69 -17.55 9.00 -7.93
N GLU A 70 -17.89 9.95 -8.81
CA GLU A 70 -19.27 10.20 -9.22
C GLU A 70 -19.84 9.11 -10.12
N GLN A 71 -18.98 8.51 -10.95
CA GLN A 71 -19.35 7.44 -11.88
C GLN A 71 -19.26 6.05 -11.26
N ALA A 72 -18.54 5.90 -10.15
CA ALA A 72 -18.44 4.64 -9.45
C ALA A 72 -19.80 4.24 -8.89
N GLU A 73 -20.26 3.07 -9.27
CA GLU A 73 -21.39 2.43 -8.57
C GLU A 73 -20.97 2.17 -7.12
N ALA A 74 -21.93 2.32 -6.19
CA ALA A 74 -21.67 2.03 -4.78
C ALA A 74 -21.34 0.56 -4.65
N ILE A 75 -20.07 0.24 -4.47
CA ILE A 75 -19.63 -1.13 -4.24
C ILE A 75 -20.05 -1.50 -2.82
N ASP A 76 -20.83 -2.58 -2.72
CA ASP A 76 -21.06 -3.23 -1.42
C ASP A 76 -19.75 -3.89 -0.99
N PRO A 77 -19.10 -3.42 0.07
CA PRO A 77 -17.82 -3.98 0.49
C PRO A 77 -17.94 -5.45 0.97
N GLY A 78 -19.15 -6.02 1.01
CA GLY A 78 -19.40 -7.40 1.46
C GLY A 78 -18.95 -7.64 2.91
N MET A 79 -18.72 -6.59 3.67
CA MET A 79 -18.30 -6.66 5.07
C MET A 79 -19.18 -5.78 5.96
N ALA A 80 -19.41 -6.22 7.20
CA ALA A 80 -20.12 -5.42 8.17
C ALA A 80 -19.36 -4.15 8.50
N ARG A 81 -20.08 -3.04 8.72
CA ARG A 81 -19.45 -1.78 9.14
C ARG A 81 -18.65 -2.02 10.41
N PRO A 82 -17.34 -1.68 10.45
CA PRO A 82 -16.51 -1.87 11.63
C PRO A 82 -17.08 -1.16 12.86
N GLN A 83 -16.89 -1.75 14.01
CA GLN A 83 -17.22 -1.08 15.27
C GLN A 83 -16.40 0.19 15.44
N ARG A 84 -16.93 1.16 16.18
CA ARG A 84 -16.20 2.40 16.46
C ARG A 84 -14.98 2.11 17.35
N GLY A 85 -13.84 2.69 16.98
CA GLY A 85 -12.58 2.56 17.70
C GLY A 85 -11.60 1.58 17.05
N ILE A 86 -10.48 1.36 17.72
CA ILE A 86 -9.43 0.43 17.29
C ILE A 86 -9.66 -0.89 18.03
N PRO A 87 -9.74 -2.04 17.33
CA PRO A 87 -9.81 -3.35 17.98
C PRO A 87 -8.65 -3.56 18.96
N HIS A 88 -8.91 -4.19 20.09
CA HIS A 88 -7.89 -4.49 21.08
C HIS A 88 -6.97 -5.63 20.62
N SER A 89 -7.52 -6.63 19.96
CA SER A 89 -6.77 -7.72 19.36
C SER A 89 -5.96 -7.23 18.16
N PHE A 90 -4.69 -7.62 18.11
CA PHE A 90 -3.84 -7.33 16.95
C PHE A 90 -4.37 -8.03 15.69
N ILE A 91 -4.81 -9.29 15.82
CA ILE A 91 -5.39 -10.05 14.68
C ILE A 91 -6.59 -9.32 14.11
N GLU A 92 -7.54 -8.94 14.94
CA GLU A 92 -8.75 -8.23 14.51
C GLU A 92 -8.41 -6.92 13.82
N HIS A 93 -7.48 -6.15 14.40
CA HIS A 93 -7.04 -4.89 13.82
C HIS A 93 -6.31 -5.09 12.48
N ALA A 94 -5.33 -5.99 12.41
CA ALA A 94 -4.57 -6.25 11.20
C ALA A 94 -5.47 -6.75 10.06
N ARG A 95 -6.34 -7.72 10.35
CA ARG A 95 -7.29 -8.25 9.35
C ARG A 95 -8.28 -7.20 8.88
N LEU A 96 -8.84 -6.41 9.80
CA LEU A 96 -9.71 -5.29 9.41
C LEU A 96 -8.99 -4.32 8.46
N MET A 97 -7.73 -3.97 8.75
CA MET A 97 -6.96 -3.11 7.87
C MET A 97 -6.69 -3.76 6.50
N PHE A 98 -6.37 -5.05 6.47
CA PHE A 98 -6.18 -5.79 5.22
C PHE A 98 -7.48 -5.93 4.42
N ASP A 99 -8.62 -6.16 5.07
CA ASP A 99 -9.93 -6.20 4.40
C ASP A 99 -10.30 -4.84 3.81
N LEU A 100 -9.98 -3.74 4.52
CA LEU A 100 -10.17 -2.39 3.99
C LEU A 100 -9.24 -2.07 2.81
N MET A 101 -8.00 -2.59 2.83
CA MET A 101 -7.08 -2.47 1.69
C MET A 101 -7.62 -3.23 0.47
N ALA A 102 -8.13 -4.45 0.68
CA ALA A 102 -8.75 -5.23 -0.39
C ALA A 102 -9.95 -4.51 -1.00
N VAL A 103 -10.89 -4.02 -0.17
CA VAL A 103 -12.03 -3.22 -0.63
C VAL A 103 -11.59 -1.96 -1.38
N ALA A 104 -10.50 -1.31 -0.95
CA ALA A 104 -9.98 -0.12 -1.63
C ALA A 104 -9.44 -0.44 -3.04
N PHE A 105 -8.86 -1.62 -3.24
CA PHE A 105 -8.45 -2.09 -4.56
C PHE A 105 -9.67 -2.52 -5.40
N GLU A 106 -10.57 -3.33 -4.86
CA GLU A 106 -11.80 -3.76 -5.54
C GLU A 106 -12.66 -2.59 -6.04
N ALA A 107 -12.72 -1.53 -5.23
CA ALA A 107 -13.46 -0.31 -5.54
C ALA A 107 -12.68 0.71 -6.39
N ASP A 108 -11.47 0.41 -6.82
CA ASP A 108 -10.53 1.33 -7.50
C ASP A 108 -10.38 2.70 -6.79
N ILE A 109 -10.52 2.71 -5.46
CA ILE A 109 -10.35 3.93 -4.64
C ILE A 109 -8.90 4.38 -4.67
N THR A 110 -7.97 3.43 -4.72
CA THR A 110 -6.54 3.68 -4.86
C THR A 110 -5.86 2.46 -5.50
N ARG A 111 -4.79 2.71 -6.24
CA ARG A 111 -3.96 1.67 -6.87
C ARG A 111 -2.63 1.46 -6.14
N VAL A 112 -2.32 2.30 -5.16
CA VAL A 112 -1.09 2.18 -4.37
C VAL A 112 -1.41 2.33 -2.90
N ILE A 113 -0.97 1.35 -2.10
CA ILE A 113 -1.13 1.37 -0.65
C ILE A 113 0.21 1.04 -0.01
N THR A 114 0.56 1.76 1.04
CA THR A 114 1.62 1.38 1.96
C THR A 114 1.03 1.17 3.35
N PHE A 115 1.42 0.08 4.01
CA PHE A 115 0.91 -0.27 5.33
C PHE A 115 2.01 -0.80 6.22
N MET A 116 2.23 -0.17 7.37
CA MET A 116 3.17 -0.63 8.38
C MET A 116 2.43 -1.58 9.34
N VAL A 117 2.71 -2.88 9.23
CA VAL A 117 2.09 -3.92 10.07
C VAL A 117 2.58 -3.83 11.51
N GLY A 118 3.85 -3.51 11.72
CA GLY A 118 4.47 -3.34 13.01
C GLY A 118 5.60 -2.33 12.97
N LEU A 119 5.89 -1.72 14.10
CA LEU A 119 7.05 -0.86 14.28
C LEU A 119 8.21 -1.70 14.82
N GLU A 120 9.36 -1.68 14.19
CA GLU A 120 10.54 -2.48 14.55
C GLU A 120 11.05 -2.18 15.96
N LEU A 121 11.03 -0.91 16.40
CA LEU A 121 11.34 -0.50 17.77
C LEU A 121 10.17 -0.71 18.76
N GLY A 122 9.08 -1.29 18.30
CA GLY A 122 7.87 -1.43 19.10
C GLY A 122 8.02 -2.48 20.20
N ASN A 123 7.68 -2.10 21.44
CA ASN A 123 7.58 -3.02 22.57
C ASN A 123 6.22 -3.74 22.61
N LYS A 124 5.65 -4.06 21.44
CA LYS A 124 4.37 -4.75 21.37
C LYS A 124 4.50 -6.19 21.82
N VAL A 125 3.60 -6.61 22.70
CA VAL A 125 3.37 -8.01 23.07
C VAL A 125 2.18 -8.50 22.27
N TYR A 126 2.33 -9.66 21.63
CA TYR A 126 1.28 -10.31 20.83
C TYR A 126 0.65 -11.43 21.66
N HIS A 127 -0.26 -11.07 22.57
CA HIS A 127 -0.87 -11.99 23.54
C HIS A 127 -1.56 -13.19 22.87
N GLU A 128 -2.02 -13.02 21.64
CA GLU A 128 -2.68 -14.07 20.85
C GLU A 128 -1.77 -15.28 20.57
N THR A 129 -0.45 -15.09 20.64
CA THR A 129 0.53 -16.17 20.44
C THR A 129 0.87 -16.93 21.72
N GLY A 130 0.40 -16.46 22.89
CA GLY A 130 0.81 -16.98 24.19
C GLY A 130 2.19 -16.51 24.65
N ILE A 131 2.91 -15.73 23.84
CA ILE A 131 4.22 -15.15 24.18
C ILE A 131 3.99 -13.84 24.94
N THR A 132 4.64 -13.72 26.09
CA THR A 132 4.46 -12.59 27.01
C THR A 132 5.55 -11.53 26.89
N GLU A 133 6.62 -11.83 26.19
CA GLU A 133 7.71 -10.93 25.91
C GLU A 133 7.42 -10.03 24.70
N ALA A 134 7.95 -8.82 24.74
CA ALA A 134 7.84 -7.88 23.61
C ALA A 134 8.68 -8.33 22.41
N HIS A 135 8.13 -8.18 21.19
CA HIS A 135 8.77 -8.57 19.95
C HIS A 135 10.20 -8.05 19.84
N HIS A 136 10.41 -6.73 19.98
CA HIS A 136 11.75 -6.13 19.90
C HIS A 136 12.75 -6.74 20.89
N GLY A 137 12.34 -7.00 22.14
CA GLY A 137 13.20 -7.62 23.14
C GLY A 137 13.64 -9.05 22.77
N LEU A 138 12.80 -9.79 22.04
CA LEU A 138 13.09 -11.13 21.55
C LEU A 138 14.06 -11.10 20.36
N THR A 139 14.04 -10.07 19.52
CA THR A 139 15.00 -9.94 18.40
C THR A 139 16.44 -9.88 18.89
N HIS A 140 16.68 -9.34 20.10
CA HIS A 140 17.99 -9.34 20.76
C HIS A 140 18.26 -10.65 21.49
N HIS A 141 18.15 -11.78 20.79
CA HIS A 141 18.20 -13.13 21.35
C HIS A 141 19.59 -13.57 21.85
N ARG A 142 20.69 -12.97 21.38
CA ARG A 142 22.09 -13.30 21.80
C ARG A 142 22.43 -14.79 21.66
N GLY A 143 21.82 -15.48 20.71
CA GLY A 143 21.99 -16.91 20.51
C GLY A 143 21.16 -17.81 21.45
N ASP A 144 20.29 -17.25 22.27
CA ASP A 144 19.37 -18.00 23.14
C ASP A 144 18.32 -18.75 22.32
N PRO A 145 18.31 -20.10 22.34
CA PRO A 145 17.41 -20.91 21.53
C PRO A 145 15.93 -20.67 21.82
N ASP A 146 15.57 -20.41 23.08
CA ASP A 146 14.16 -20.18 23.48
C ASP A 146 13.66 -18.84 22.90
N LYS A 147 14.50 -17.82 22.87
CA LYS A 147 14.15 -16.55 22.24
C LYS A 147 14.06 -16.66 20.72
N ILE A 148 14.96 -17.43 20.11
CA ILE A 148 14.94 -17.69 18.65
C ILE A 148 13.65 -18.40 18.28
N GLU A 149 13.24 -19.41 19.03
CA GLU A 149 11.98 -20.12 18.79
C GLU A 149 10.78 -19.16 18.92
N LYS A 150 10.72 -18.35 19.97
CA LYS A 150 9.65 -17.38 20.18
C LYS A 150 9.57 -16.32 19.07
N ILE A 151 10.72 -15.77 18.64
CA ILE A 151 10.70 -14.78 17.56
C ILE A 151 10.30 -15.41 16.23
N THR A 152 10.68 -16.68 15.99
CA THR A 152 10.25 -17.44 14.82
C THR A 152 8.73 -17.61 14.80
N GLN A 153 8.13 -17.96 15.93
CA GLN A 153 6.66 -18.05 16.07
C GLN A 153 5.98 -16.72 15.83
N LEU A 154 6.54 -15.60 16.34
CA LEU A 154 6.00 -14.26 16.10
C LEU A 154 6.11 -13.83 14.63
N ASN A 155 7.23 -14.12 13.98
CA ASN A 155 7.41 -13.83 12.56
C ASN A 155 6.41 -14.62 11.70
N ARG A 156 6.24 -15.91 12.01
CA ARG A 156 5.21 -16.73 11.36
C ARG A 156 3.80 -16.17 11.58
N PHE A 157 3.48 -15.76 12.78
CA PHE A 157 2.19 -15.14 13.12
C PHE A 157 1.93 -13.89 12.27
N HIS A 158 2.93 -13.03 12.02
CA HIS A 158 2.79 -11.87 11.15
C HIS A 158 2.58 -12.26 9.68
N VAL A 159 3.33 -13.24 9.18
CA VAL A 159 3.15 -13.74 7.79
C VAL A 159 1.77 -14.37 7.59
N GLU A 160 1.21 -15.03 8.61
CA GLU A 160 -0.16 -15.56 8.57
C GLU A 160 -1.22 -14.43 8.40
N GLN A 161 -0.97 -13.23 8.96
CA GLN A 161 -1.87 -12.11 8.71
C GLN A 161 -1.73 -11.56 7.28
N PHE A 162 -0.51 -11.53 6.73
CA PHE A 162 -0.32 -11.20 5.32
C PHE A 162 -0.98 -12.23 4.39
N ALA A 163 -0.91 -13.51 4.73
CA ALA A 163 -1.61 -14.57 3.99
C ALA A 163 -3.13 -14.36 3.96
N HIS A 164 -3.73 -13.80 5.03
CA HIS A 164 -5.15 -13.41 5.01
C HIS A 164 -5.45 -12.36 3.91
N LEU A 165 -4.59 -11.37 3.71
CA LEU A 165 -4.75 -10.41 2.61
C LEU A 165 -4.68 -11.11 1.24
N LEU A 166 -3.70 -12.00 1.06
CA LEU A 166 -3.56 -12.75 -0.21
C LEU A 166 -4.79 -13.60 -0.50
N ASP A 167 -5.30 -14.32 0.50
CA ASP A 167 -6.52 -15.12 0.39
C ASP A 167 -7.74 -14.23 0.03
N ARG A 168 -7.88 -13.07 0.66
CA ARG A 168 -8.96 -12.12 0.37
C ARG A 168 -8.90 -11.60 -1.07
N LEU A 169 -7.71 -11.20 -1.54
CA LEU A 169 -7.51 -10.70 -2.91
C LEU A 169 -7.64 -11.81 -3.96
N SER A 170 -7.29 -13.06 -3.63
CA SER A 170 -7.42 -14.19 -4.54
C SER A 170 -8.88 -14.60 -4.80
N ARG A 171 -9.79 -14.28 -3.88
CA ARG A 171 -11.23 -14.54 -4.00
C ARG A 171 -12.01 -13.37 -4.61
N ALA A 172 -11.42 -12.20 -4.66
CA ALA A 172 -12.02 -11.04 -5.28
C ALA A 172 -11.84 -11.12 -6.79
N GLU A 173 -12.95 -11.15 -7.52
CA GLU A 173 -12.96 -11.25 -8.99
C GLU A 173 -12.76 -9.88 -9.63
N GLU A 174 -11.93 -9.82 -10.66
CA GLU A 174 -11.73 -8.67 -11.51
C GLU A 174 -11.62 -9.12 -12.98
N GLY A 175 -12.70 -8.96 -13.73
CA GLY A 175 -12.79 -9.47 -15.09
C GLY A 175 -12.79 -11.00 -15.13
N ASP A 176 -11.80 -11.60 -15.78
CA ASP A 176 -11.61 -13.05 -15.93
C ASP A 176 -10.52 -13.61 -14.97
N ALA A 177 -10.02 -12.79 -14.05
CA ALA A 177 -8.98 -13.14 -13.10
C ALA A 177 -9.32 -12.63 -11.69
N SER A 178 -8.42 -12.83 -10.74
CA SER A 178 -8.57 -12.28 -9.39
C SER A 178 -7.86 -10.93 -9.25
N VAL A 179 -8.27 -10.13 -8.27
CA VAL A 179 -7.55 -8.90 -7.92
C VAL A 179 -6.09 -9.19 -7.58
N LEU A 180 -5.80 -10.37 -6.98
CA LEU A 180 -4.42 -10.79 -6.72
C LEU A 180 -3.60 -10.96 -8.00
N ASP A 181 -4.19 -11.47 -9.08
CA ASP A 181 -3.48 -11.62 -10.37
C ASP A 181 -3.08 -10.27 -10.98
N HIS A 182 -3.83 -9.22 -10.67
CA HIS A 182 -3.56 -7.86 -11.15
C HIS A 182 -2.68 -7.03 -10.22
N THR A 183 -2.40 -7.50 -8.99
CA THR A 183 -1.63 -6.75 -8.00
C THR A 183 -0.16 -7.19 -7.92
N MET A 184 0.65 -6.30 -7.34
CA MET A 184 2.04 -6.52 -6.92
C MET A 184 2.14 -6.14 -5.45
N LEU A 185 2.38 -7.12 -4.58
CA LEU A 185 2.45 -6.91 -3.14
C LEU A 185 3.84 -7.25 -2.62
N VAL A 186 4.48 -6.30 -1.99
CA VAL A 186 5.76 -6.50 -1.30
C VAL A 186 5.52 -6.56 0.20
N TYR A 187 6.02 -7.60 0.84
CA TYR A 187 6.01 -7.75 2.28
C TYR A 187 7.43 -8.07 2.77
N GLY A 188 7.90 -7.31 3.74
CA GLY A 188 9.23 -7.48 4.31
C GLY A 188 9.52 -6.44 5.39
N GLY A 189 10.76 -6.39 5.82
CA GLY A 189 11.26 -5.42 6.78
C GLY A 189 12.66 -4.94 6.43
N GLY A 190 13.12 -3.88 7.07
CA GLY A 190 14.43 -3.28 6.85
C GLY A 190 15.59 -3.94 7.61
N ILE A 191 15.32 -5.02 8.36
CA ILE A 191 16.32 -5.73 9.17
C ILE A 191 16.16 -7.23 8.95
N SER A 192 17.25 -7.93 8.60
CA SER A 192 17.28 -9.38 8.46
C SER A 192 17.60 -10.11 9.77
N ASP A 193 18.62 -9.65 10.47
CA ASP A 193 18.99 -10.16 11.80
C ASP A 193 18.85 -9.04 12.84
N GLY A 194 17.77 -9.11 13.61
CA GLY A 194 17.47 -8.11 14.64
C GLY A 194 18.45 -8.10 15.80
N ASN A 195 19.18 -9.22 16.05
CA ASN A 195 20.19 -9.27 17.10
C ASN A 195 21.47 -8.50 16.73
N ARG A 196 21.79 -8.45 15.43
CA ARG A 196 22.96 -7.78 14.87
C ARG A 196 22.62 -6.49 14.14
N HIS A 197 21.35 -6.18 13.96
CA HIS A 197 20.82 -5.06 13.18
C HIS A 197 21.34 -5.06 11.72
N LEU A 198 21.32 -6.22 11.08
CA LEU A 198 21.79 -6.33 9.71
C LEU A 198 20.74 -5.83 8.71
N HIS A 199 21.22 -5.07 7.72
CA HIS A 199 20.39 -4.49 6.65
C HIS A 199 20.65 -5.14 5.29
N HIS A 200 21.38 -6.26 5.23
CA HIS A 200 21.60 -7.05 4.03
C HIS A 200 20.85 -8.40 4.14
N ASP A 201 20.68 -9.09 3.02
CA ASP A 201 19.95 -10.37 2.94
C ASP A 201 18.52 -10.26 3.50
N LEU A 202 17.82 -9.18 3.15
CA LEU A 202 16.47 -8.91 3.66
C LEU A 202 15.47 -9.98 3.18
N PRO A 203 14.75 -10.66 4.09
CA PRO A 203 13.71 -11.59 3.71
C PRO A 203 12.51 -10.81 3.14
N THR A 204 12.31 -10.92 1.84
CA THR A 204 11.26 -10.18 1.13
C THR A 204 10.36 -11.13 0.37
N LEU A 205 9.06 -10.94 0.46
CA LEU A 205 8.04 -11.65 -0.31
C LEU A 205 7.49 -10.70 -1.37
N LEU A 206 7.46 -11.16 -2.62
CA LEU A 206 6.72 -10.54 -3.71
C LEU A 206 5.56 -11.47 -4.07
N ALA A 207 4.32 -10.99 -3.89
CA ALA A 207 3.12 -11.75 -4.16
C ALA A 207 2.25 -11.04 -5.21
N GLY A 208 1.35 -11.83 -5.84
CA GLY A 208 0.57 -11.37 -6.98
C GLY A 208 1.30 -11.65 -8.30
N ARG A 209 0.64 -11.36 -9.41
CA ARG A 209 1.15 -11.63 -10.76
C ARG A 209 1.43 -10.34 -11.57
N GLY A 210 0.99 -9.19 -11.07
CA GLY A 210 1.14 -7.91 -11.76
C GLY A 210 0.65 -7.96 -13.21
N ASN A 211 -0.50 -8.56 -13.46
CA ASN A 211 -1.01 -8.82 -14.82
C ASN A 211 -0.15 -9.80 -15.64
N GLY A 212 0.38 -10.83 -15.02
CA GLY A 212 1.21 -11.83 -15.67
C GLY A 212 2.68 -11.42 -15.86
N ARG A 213 3.10 -10.33 -15.25
CA ARG A 213 4.49 -9.82 -15.31
C ARG A 213 5.44 -10.50 -14.37
N PHE A 214 4.91 -11.18 -13.35
CA PHE A 214 5.65 -11.95 -12.37
C PHE A 214 5.17 -13.39 -12.33
N THR A 215 6.12 -14.32 -12.21
CA THR A 215 5.84 -15.75 -12.02
C THR A 215 5.98 -16.07 -10.53
N PRO A 216 4.87 -16.36 -9.80
CA PRO A 216 4.91 -16.71 -8.38
C PRO A 216 5.41 -18.12 -8.14
N GLY A 217 5.58 -18.48 -6.85
CA GLY A 217 5.92 -19.86 -6.43
C GLY A 217 7.39 -20.23 -6.59
N ARG A 218 8.28 -19.25 -6.66
CA ARG A 218 9.73 -19.45 -6.77
C ARG A 218 10.50 -18.73 -5.65
N HIS A 219 11.69 -19.20 -5.37
CA HIS A 219 12.67 -18.51 -4.55
C HIS A 219 13.79 -17.99 -5.45
N VAL A 220 14.05 -16.69 -5.37
CA VAL A 220 15.11 -16.02 -6.12
C VAL A 220 16.19 -15.57 -5.14
N SER A 221 17.42 -16.03 -5.36
CA SER A 221 18.59 -15.56 -4.63
C SER A 221 19.33 -14.54 -5.50
N LEU A 222 19.45 -13.34 -5.00
CA LEU A 222 20.14 -12.26 -5.71
C LEU A 222 21.62 -12.21 -5.34
N PRO A 223 22.48 -11.62 -6.17
CA PRO A 223 23.88 -11.40 -5.83
C PRO A 223 24.02 -10.62 -4.51
N PRO A 224 25.09 -10.87 -3.73
CA PRO A 224 25.37 -10.05 -2.54
C PRO A 224 25.39 -8.56 -2.86
N GLU A 225 24.97 -7.73 -1.91
CA GLU A 225 24.94 -6.27 -2.02
C GLU A 225 23.96 -5.73 -3.08
N THR A 226 23.03 -6.55 -3.59
CA THR A 226 21.95 -6.06 -4.46
C THR A 226 21.04 -5.12 -3.67
N PRO A 227 20.91 -3.83 -4.05
CA PRO A 227 20.08 -2.88 -3.33
C PRO A 227 18.60 -3.30 -3.33
N MET A 228 17.93 -3.17 -2.17
CA MET A 228 16.48 -3.36 -2.08
C MET A 228 15.71 -2.39 -2.99
N ALA A 229 16.27 -1.23 -3.25
CA ALA A 229 15.72 -0.24 -4.17
C ALA A 229 15.57 -0.78 -5.61
N ASN A 230 16.35 -1.79 -6.02
CA ASN A 230 16.20 -2.43 -7.32
C ASN A 230 14.84 -3.14 -7.47
N LEU A 231 14.32 -3.77 -6.41
CA LEU A 231 12.97 -4.32 -6.43
C LEU A 231 11.91 -3.23 -6.63
N LEU A 232 12.07 -2.08 -5.98
CA LEU A 232 11.14 -0.96 -6.11
C LEU A 232 11.18 -0.34 -7.52
N VAL A 233 12.38 -0.21 -8.11
CA VAL A 233 12.55 0.21 -9.52
C VAL A 233 11.90 -0.81 -10.46
N THR A 234 12.09 -2.11 -10.23
CA THR A 234 11.42 -3.16 -11.01
C THR A 234 9.90 -3.00 -10.98
N ILE A 235 9.32 -2.71 -9.81
CA ILE A 235 7.87 -2.48 -9.69
C ILE A 235 7.45 -1.22 -10.46
N LEU A 236 8.22 -0.13 -10.39
CA LEU A 236 7.94 1.09 -11.17
C LEU A 236 7.97 0.81 -12.68
N ASP A 237 8.96 0.07 -13.18
CA ASP A 237 9.03 -0.36 -14.56
C ASP A 237 7.78 -1.14 -14.99
N GLN A 238 7.33 -2.07 -14.13
CA GLN A 238 6.12 -2.87 -14.39
C GLN A 238 4.82 -2.03 -14.29
N MET A 239 4.86 -0.91 -13.59
CA MET A 239 3.75 0.06 -13.55
C MET A 239 3.77 1.04 -14.72
N GLY A 240 4.73 0.93 -15.65
CA GLY A 240 4.83 1.78 -16.83
C GLY A 240 5.62 3.09 -16.60
N LEU A 241 6.48 3.11 -15.60
CA LEU A 241 7.40 4.21 -15.28
C LEU A 241 8.86 3.75 -15.43
N PRO A 242 9.28 3.34 -16.65
CA PRO A 242 10.62 2.82 -16.88
C PRO A 242 11.69 3.90 -16.80
N GLY A 243 12.90 3.49 -16.45
CA GLY A 243 14.07 4.37 -16.40
C GLY A 243 14.15 5.29 -15.17
N GLU A 244 13.27 5.12 -14.21
CA GLU A 244 13.35 5.82 -12.92
C GLU A 244 14.49 5.26 -12.07
N THR A 245 15.04 6.10 -11.21
CA THR A 245 16.03 5.73 -10.21
C THR A 245 15.49 6.02 -8.82
N LEU A 246 15.80 5.18 -7.84
CA LEU A 246 15.33 5.33 -6.48
C LEU A 246 16.47 5.02 -5.50
N GLY A 247 16.80 5.98 -4.64
CA GLY A 247 17.83 5.80 -3.62
C GLY A 247 19.16 5.32 -4.19
N ASP A 248 19.62 4.17 -3.73
CA ASP A 248 20.85 3.51 -4.12
C ASP A 248 20.67 2.46 -5.24
N SER A 249 19.53 2.49 -5.94
CA SER A 249 19.25 1.53 -7.02
C SER A 249 20.33 1.54 -8.11
N THR A 250 20.67 0.35 -8.59
CA THR A 250 21.61 0.12 -9.68
C THR A 250 20.93 -0.36 -10.97
N GLY A 251 19.62 -0.53 -10.95
CA GLY A 251 18.79 -1.00 -12.06
C GLY A 251 17.65 -1.89 -11.58
N SER A 252 16.85 -2.40 -12.50
CA SER A 252 15.78 -3.37 -12.23
C SER A 252 16.32 -4.80 -12.07
N LEU A 253 15.51 -5.67 -11.47
CA LEU A 253 15.81 -7.10 -11.25
C LEU A 253 15.19 -7.91 -12.39
N GLU A 254 16.01 -8.23 -13.40
CA GLU A 254 15.57 -9.03 -14.56
C GLU A 254 15.14 -10.43 -14.16
N GLU A 255 15.72 -10.99 -13.07
CA GLU A 255 15.38 -12.31 -12.52
C GLU A 255 13.93 -12.44 -12.08
N LEU A 256 13.24 -11.31 -11.84
CA LEU A 256 11.85 -11.29 -11.43
C LEU A 256 10.87 -11.21 -12.60
N THR A 257 11.32 -10.76 -13.74
CA THR A 257 10.49 -10.39 -14.92
C THR A 257 10.70 -11.32 -16.11
N ASP A 258 10.86 -12.63 -15.90
CA ASP A 258 11.04 -13.65 -16.96
C ASP A 258 9.90 -13.59 -17.99
N LEU A 259 9.92 -12.62 -18.87
CA LEU A 259 9.06 -12.48 -20.03
C LEU A 259 9.88 -12.62 -21.32
#